data_9a1233df1e060e3fb83dfe7f135587f4
#
_entry.id   9a1233df1e060e3fb83dfe7f135587f4
#
_cell.length_a   1.000
_cell.length_b   1.000
_cell.length_c   1.000
_cell.angle_alpha   90.00
_cell.angle_beta   90.00
_cell.angle_gamma   90.00
#
_symmetry.space_group_name_H-M   'P 1'
#
loop_
_entity.id
_entity.type
_entity.pdbx_description
1 polymer ?
#
loop_
_entity_poly.entity_id
_entity_poly.type
_entity_poly.pdbx_seq_one_letter_code
_entity_poly.pdbx_strand_id
1 'polypeptide(L)'
;MKHKAPFVLTLALVTICFSTISAAQALKPVQLPSPQTKGGRPLMEVLKDRKSTREFGSGTLSQQTLSNLLWAAFGINRPDGRRTAPSAMNWQEVSIYVATPAGVYVYDAKATVLEPVVAGDYRAATGTQSFVKDAAVNLVYVSDLSKTDGAASSDAEMYTAADVGFIAQNVYLYCASEGLATVVRASVDKPALAKTLKLQPQQRIILAQSVGYPKK
;
A
#
# COMPACT_ATOMS: atom_id res chain seq x y z
N MET A 1 54.77 -60.97 -34.44
CA MET A 1 54.36 -59.57 -34.64
C MET A 1 53.20 -59.33 -33.68
N LYS A 2 53.43 -58.55 -32.61
CA LYS A 2 52.40 -58.24 -31.57
C LYS A 2 51.89 -56.82 -31.82
N HIS A 3 50.61 -56.70 -32.24
CA HIS A 3 49.93 -55.39 -32.38
C HIS A 3 49.49 -54.87 -31.00
N LYS A 4 50.01 -53.71 -30.59
CA LYS A 4 49.57 -52.98 -29.45
C LYS A 4 48.45 -52.04 -29.90
N ALA A 5 47.24 -52.17 -29.33
CA ALA A 5 46.15 -51.23 -29.53
C ALA A 5 46.35 -49.97 -28.65
N PRO A 6 46.05 -48.77 -29.14
CA PRO A 6 46.13 -47.57 -28.32
C PRO A 6 44.88 -47.39 -27.38
N PHE A 7 45.17 -47.15 -26.14
CA PHE A 7 44.15 -46.83 -25.10
C PHE A 7 43.77 -45.38 -25.23
N VAL A 8 42.54 -45.10 -25.69
CA VAL A 8 41.99 -43.72 -25.77
C VAL A 8 41.31 -43.40 -24.44
N LEU A 9 41.93 -42.52 -23.67
CA LEU A 9 41.39 -42.01 -22.39
C LEU A 9 40.42 -40.86 -22.69
N THR A 10 39.09 -41.13 -22.60
CA THR A 10 38.06 -40.12 -22.80
C THR A 10 37.88 -39.36 -21.48
N LEU A 11 38.35 -38.11 -21.44
CA LEU A 11 38.18 -37.22 -20.30
C LEU A 11 36.77 -36.61 -20.35
N ALA A 12 35.84 -37.07 -19.50
CA ALA A 12 34.53 -36.51 -19.37
C ALA A 12 34.58 -35.20 -18.54
N LEU A 13 34.36 -34.09 -19.20
CA LEU A 13 34.28 -32.76 -18.54
C LEU A 13 32.90 -32.62 -17.90
N VAL A 14 32.80 -32.78 -16.59
CA VAL A 14 31.55 -32.51 -15.81
C VAL A 14 31.44 -31.01 -15.57
N THR A 15 30.59 -30.35 -16.33
CA THR A 15 30.25 -28.93 -16.12
C THR A 15 29.25 -28.83 -14.97
N ILE A 16 29.71 -28.43 -13.80
CA ILE A 16 28.86 -28.16 -12.65
C ILE A 16 28.23 -26.76 -12.86
N CYS A 17 26.96 -26.72 -13.29
CA CYS A 17 26.16 -25.47 -13.30
C CYS A 17 25.83 -25.10 -11.86
N PHE A 18 26.54 -24.12 -11.31
CA PHE A 18 26.10 -23.43 -10.08
C PHE A 18 24.92 -22.56 -10.40
N SER A 19 23.72 -23.05 -10.11
CA SER A 19 22.52 -22.20 -10.06
C SER A 19 22.65 -21.27 -8.87
N THR A 20 22.99 -20.01 -9.09
CA THR A 20 22.93 -18.97 -8.06
C THR A 20 21.46 -18.75 -7.70
N ILE A 21 21.03 -19.35 -6.60
CA ILE A 21 19.75 -19.01 -5.97
C ILE A 21 19.90 -17.57 -5.47
N SER A 22 19.38 -16.63 -6.25
CA SER A 22 19.23 -15.24 -5.79
C SER A 22 18.27 -15.27 -4.59
N ALA A 23 18.81 -15.19 -3.38
CA ALA A 23 17.98 -15.02 -2.19
C ALA A 23 17.18 -13.71 -2.38
N ALA A 24 15.87 -13.84 -2.53
CA ALA A 24 15.00 -12.66 -2.56
C ALA A 24 15.28 -11.84 -1.29
N GLN A 25 15.79 -10.63 -1.47
CA GLN A 25 16.14 -9.76 -0.36
C GLN A 25 14.89 -9.52 0.47
N ALA A 26 14.92 -9.87 1.75
CA ALA A 26 13.77 -9.69 2.65
C ALA A 26 13.37 -8.21 2.69
N LEU A 27 12.07 -7.95 2.51
CA LEU A 27 11.51 -6.61 2.59
C LEU A 27 11.78 -6.05 4.00
N LYS A 28 12.36 -4.85 4.07
CA LYS A 28 12.73 -4.22 5.35
C LYS A 28 11.72 -3.12 5.71
N PRO A 29 11.55 -2.81 7.01
CA PRO A 29 10.81 -1.63 7.44
C PRO A 29 11.39 -0.36 6.80
N VAL A 30 10.52 0.60 6.48
CA VAL A 30 10.91 1.90 5.93
C VAL A 30 10.54 2.97 6.94
N GLN A 31 11.55 3.57 7.57
CA GLN A 31 11.34 4.75 8.40
C GLN A 31 11.00 5.93 7.49
N LEU A 32 9.82 6.50 7.68
CA LEU A 32 9.41 7.70 6.98
C LEU A 32 9.91 8.95 7.73
N PRO A 33 10.21 10.04 7.03
CA PRO A 33 10.49 11.32 7.67
C PRO A 33 9.25 11.82 8.43
N SER A 34 9.46 12.67 9.43
CA SER A 34 8.34 13.33 10.13
C SER A 34 7.44 14.07 9.14
N PRO A 35 6.12 13.97 9.25
CA PRO A 35 5.20 14.64 8.34
C PRO A 35 5.30 16.17 8.50
N GLN A 36 5.26 16.88 7.38
CA GLN A 36 5.18 18.34 7.34
C GLN A 36 3.70 18.73 7.46
N THR A 37 3.32 19.26 8.61
CA THR A 37 1.91 19.57 8.93
C THR A 37 1.54 21.02 8.71
N LYS A 38 2.46 21.81 8.16
CA LYS A 38 2.24 23.23 7.82
C LYS A 38 2.33 23.42 6.30
N GLY A 39 1.45 24.24 5.74
CA GLY A 39 1.41 24.51 4.31
C GLY A 39 0.18 23.94 3.63
N GLY A 40 0.28 23.67 2.34
CA GLY A 40 -0.84 23.28 1.49
C GLY A 40 -1.61 24.47 0.96
N ARG A 41 -2.63 24.20 0.11
CA ARG A 41 -3.50 25.21 -0.48
C ARG A 41 -4.72 25.47 0.42
N PRO A 42 -5.37 26.66 0.32
CA PRO A 42 -6.60 26.94 1.06
C PRO A 42 -7.70 25.90 0.81
N LEU A 43 -8.38 25.47 1.87
CA LEU A 43 -9.34 24.35 1.82
C LEU A 43 -10.41 24.52 0.72
N MET A 44 -10.96 25.73 0.55
CA MET A 44 -12.01 25.96 -0.45
C MET A 44 -11.51 25.80 -1.88
N GLU A 45 -10.26 26.15 -2.16
CA GLU A 45 -9.62 25.91 -3.45
C GLU A 45 -9.39 24.41 -3.69
N VAL A 46 -8.92 23.70 -2.66
CA VAL A 46 -8.70 22.25 -2.71
C VAL A 46 -10.02 21.52 -2.96
N LEU A 47 -11.10 21.90 -2.29
CA LEU A 47 -12.44 21.34 -2.51
C LEU A 47 -12.94 21.56 -3.93
N LYS A 48 -12.71 22.76 -4.49
CA LYS A 48 -13.05 23.11 -5.88
C LYS A 48 -12.31 22.24 -6.89
N ASP A 49 -11.03 21.93 -6.63
CA ASP A 49 -10.16 21.20 -7.56
C ASP A 49 -10.19 19.68 -7.34
N ARG A 50 -10.71 19.20 -6.20
CA ARG A 50 -10.81 17.79 -5.85
C ARG A 50 -11.57 17.00 -6.94
N LYS A 51 -10.92 16.02 -7.55
CA LYS A 51 -11.50 15.13 -8.57
C LYS A 51 -10.93 13.72 -8.50
N SER A 52 -11.61 12.76 -9.11
CA SER A 52 -11.09 11.41 -9.34
C SER A 52 -10.35 11.37 -10.66
N THR A 53 -9.07 11.00 -10.63
CA THR A 53 -8.19 10.90 -11.80
C THR A 53 -7.70 9.48 -11.93
N ARG A 54 -7.87 8.88 -13.10
CA ARG A 54 -7.55 7.47 -13.40
C ARG A 54 -6.37 7.31 -14.36
N GLU A 55 -5.74 8.41 -14.74
CA GLU A 55 -4.56 8.42 -15.60
C GLU A 55 -3.36 8.88 -14.77
N PHE A 56 -2.37 8.00 -14.67
CA PHE A 56 -1.16 8.22 -13.89
C PHE A 56 0.04 8.33 -14.80
N GLY A 57 0.88 9.33 -14.54
CA GLY A 57 2.21 9.47 -15.14
C GLY A 57 3.23 8.58 -14.41
N SER A 58 4.38 8.40 -15.05
CA SER A 58 5.51 7.71 -14.45
C SER A 58 6.10 8.52 -13.28
N GLY A 59 6.55 7.83 -12.25
CA GLY A 59 7.24 8.43 -11.11
C GLY A 59 6.86 7.78 -9.78
N THR A 60 7.80 7.87 -8.85
CA THR A 60 7.59 7.42 -7.45
C THR A 60 7.36 8.62 -6.57
N LEU A 61 6.52 8.48 -5.56
CA LEU A 61 6.39 9.51 -4.52
C LEU A 61 7.67 9.55 -3.69
N SER A 62 8.12 10.77 -3.35
CA SER A 62 9.19 10.91 -2.36
C SER A 62 8.75 10.36 -1.00
N GLN A 63 9.69 9.94 -0.16
CA GLN A 63 9.36 9.50 1.19
C GLN A 63 8.66 10.61 2.00
N GLN A 64 9.02 11.87 1.78
CA GLN A 64 8.36 13.00 2.44
C GLN A 64 6.90 13.17 1.96
N THR A 65 6.66 13.09 0.65
CA THR A 65 5.30 13.13 0.09
C THR A 65 4.45 11.98 0.62
N LEU A 66 5.02 10.77 0.69
CA LEU A 66 4.33 9.59 1.21
C LEU A 66 4.03 9.72 2.70
N SER A 67 4.98 10.24 3.50
CA SER A 67 4.78 10.53 4.92
C SER A 67 3.64 11.53 5.15
N ASN A 68 3.66 12.63 4.41
CA ASN A 68 2.62 13.66 4.49
C ASN A 68 1.24 13.12 4.09
N LEU A 69 1.19 12.33 3.00
CA LEU A 69 -0.03 11.67 2.51
C LEU A 69 -0.63 10.75 3.57
N LEU A 70 0.17 9.88 4.17
CA LEU A 70 -0.28 8.90 5.16
C LEU A 70 -0.70 9.59 6.47
N TRP A 71 0.02 10.63 6.88
CA TRP A 71 -0.39 11.44 8.01
C TRP A 71 -1.71 12.17 7.73
N ALA A 72 -1.87 12.79 6.57
CA ALA A 72 -3.14 13.42 6.19
C ALA A 72 -4.29 12.42 6.18
N ALA A 73 -4.06 11.20 5.67
CA ALA A 73 -5.04 10.13 5.60
C ALA A 73 -5.54 9.71 6.99
N PHE A 74 -4.63 9.26 7.87
CA PHE A 74 -5.01 8.69 9.17
C PHE A 74 -3.87 8.79 10.21
N GLY A 75 -3.09 9.88 10.18
CA GLY A 75 -2.03 10.14 11.14
C GLY A 75 -2.56 10.55 12.51
N ILE A 76 -1.70 10.45 13.54
CA ILE A 76 -1.99 10.95 14.88
C ILE A 76 -1.78 12.46 14.90
N ASN A 77 -2.80 13.23 15.28
CA ASN A 77 -2.77 14.69 15.30
C ASN A 77 -2.96 15.30 16.70
N ARG A 78 -3.10 14.46 17.73
CA ARG A 78 -3.34 14.87 19.12
C ARG A 78 -2.58 13.99 20.10
N PRO A 79 -2.21 14.51 21.30
CA PRO A 79 -1.48 13.75 22.30
C PRO A 79 -2.22 12.50 22.82
N ASP A 80 -3.56 12.49 22.76
CA ASP A 80 -4.41 11.36 23.18
C ASP A 80 -4.47 10.22 22.14
N GLY A 81 -3.69 10.31 21.06
CA GLY A 81 -3.59 9.28 20.03
C GLY A 81 -4.72 9.32 18.99
N ARG A 82 -5.63 10.29 19.06
CA ARG A 82 -6.67 10.46 18.03
C ARG A 82 -6.08 10.95 16.71
N ARG A 83 -6.86 10.77 15.64
CA ARG A 83 -6.34 10.83 14.29
C ARG A 83 -6.88 12.00 13.48
N THR A 84 -6.28 12.23 12.32
CA THR A 84 -6.69 13.25 11.33
C THR A 84 -8.08 12.98 10.75
N ALA A 85 -8.48 11.71 10.61
CA ALA A 85 -9.85 11.33 10.30
C ALA A 85 -10.55 10.85 11.58
N PRO A 86 -11.87 11.10 11.74
CA PRO A 86 -12.63 10.53 12.84
C PRO A 86 -12.74 9.01 12.68
N SER A 87 -12.99 8.33 13.80
CA SER A 87 -13.36 6.92 13.83
C SER A 87 -14.50 6.75 14.82
N ALA A 88 -15.52 5.99 14.44
CA ALA A 88 -16.67 5.70 15.27
C ALA A 88 -16.19 5.13 16.61
N MET A 89 -16.75 5.63 17.72
CA MET A 89 -16.38 5.23 19.09
C MET A 89 -14.88 5.27 19.38
N ASN A 90 -14.09 5.91 18.51
CA ASN A 90 -12.62 5.91 18.53
C ASN A 90 -12.01 4.49 18.43
N TRP A 91 -12.65 3.59 17.71
CA TRP A 91 -12.17 2.21 17.52
C TRP A 91 -10.82 2.14 16.83
N GLN A 92 -10.56 3.08 15.92
CA GLN A 92 -9.33 3.12 15.10
C GLN A 92 -9.02 1.75 14.46
N GLU A 93 -10.07 1.09 14.01
CA GLU A 93 -10.06 -0.26 13.47
C GLU A 93 -9.42 -0.35 12.07
N VAL A 94 -9.30 0.80 11.38
CA VAL A 94 -8.77 0.85 10.01
C VAL A 94 -7.24 0.89 10.02
N SER A 95 -6.63 -0.03 9.26
CA SER A 95 -5.23 -0.03 8.91
C SER A 95 -5.04 0.33 7.43
N ILE A 96 -4.01 1.11 7.10
CA ILE A 96 -3.65 1.46 5.71
C ILE A 96 -2.50 0.57 5.26
N TYR A 97 -2.76 -0.31 4.30
CA TYR A 97 -1.74 -1.05 3.58
C TYR A 97 -1.29 -0.24 2.37
N VAL A 98 0.01 -0.16 2.15
CA VAL A 98 0.63 0.66 1.11
C VAL A 98 1.34 -0.25 0.13
N ALA A 99 0.76 -0.45 -1.06
CA ALA A 99 1.39 -1.20 -2.13
C ALA A 99 2.28 -0.26 -2.97
N THR A 100 3.56 -0.58 -3.02
CA THR A 100 4.61 0.12 -3.76
C THR A 100 5.27 -0.83 -4.77
N PRO A 101 6.14 -0.36 -5.69
CA PRO A 101 6.92 -1.26 -6.54
C PRO A 101 7.81 -2.26 -5.78
N ALA A 102 8.26 -1.93 -4.57
CA ALA A 102 9.15 -2.78 -3.77
C ALA A 102 8.40 -3.85 -2.95
N GLY A 103 7.16 -3.56 -2.55
CA GLY A 103 6.38 -4.44 -1.70
C GLY A 103 5.12 -3.80 -1.16
N VAL A 104 4.39 -4.56 -0.37
CA VAL A 104 3.27 -4.06 0.41
C VAL A 104 3.71 -3.93 1.86
N TYR A 105 3.33 -2.82 2.46
CA TYR A 105 3.61 -2.45 3.84
C TYR A 105 2.31 -2.10 4.56
N VAL A 106 2.31 -2.18 5.88
CA VAL A 106 1.28 -1.55 6.72
C VAL A 106 1.84 -0.30 7.40
N TYR A 107 1.08 0.78 7.40
CA TYR A 107 1.50 2.04 8.00
C TYR A 107 1.30 2.03 9.52
N ASP A 108 2.38 2.17 10.27
CA ASP A 108 2.36 2.50 11.69
C ASP A 108 2.43 4.01 11.88
N ALA A 109 1.29 4.62 12.24
CA ALA A 109 1.21 6.05 12.45
C ALA A 109 1.92 6.53 13.72
N LYS A 110 2.13 5.66 14.71
CA LYS A 110 2.82 6.00 15.97
C LYS A 110 4.33 6.06 15.77
N ALA A 111 4.88 5.07 15.08
CA ALA A 111 6.31 5.02 14.77
C ALA A 111 6.67 5.80 13.49
N THR A 112 5.69 6.19 12.68
CA THR A 112 5.88 6.76 11.34
C THR A 112 6.71 5.83 10.45
N VAL A 113 6.36 4.53 10.47
CA VAL A 113 7.07 3.47 9.77
C VAL A 113 6.12 2.74 8.82
N LEU A 114 6.66 2.27 7.71
CA LEU A 114 6.04 1.27 6.86
C LEU A 114 6.59 -0.11 7.26
N GLU A 115 5.77 -0.91 7.93
CA GLU A 115 6.12 -2.27 8.33
C GLU A 115 5.91 -3.25 7.17
N PRO A 116 6.87 -4.12 6.84
CA PRO A 116 6.81 -4.99 5.67
C PRO A 116 5.77 -6.10 5.83
N VAL A 117 5.00 -6.36 4.77
CA VAL A 117 4.00 -7.44 4.70
C VAL A 117 4.43 -8.49 3.68
N VAL A 118 4.68 -8.07 2.44
CA VAL A 118 5.10 -8.95 1.35
C VAL A 118 5.97 -8.22 0.34
N ALA A 119 7.09 -8.82 -0.07
CA ALA A 119 7.99 -8.28 -1.08
C ALA A 119 7.44 -8.50 -2.49
N GLY A 120 7.70 -7.56 -3.40
CA GLY A 120 7.29 -7.60 -4.81
C GLY A 120 6.21 -6.59 -5.15
N ASP A 121 6.06 -6.30 -6.44
CA ASP A 121 5.08 -5.32 -6.93
C ASP A 121 3.68 -5.93 -7.02
N TYR A 122 2.86 -5.64 -6.02
CA TYR A 122 1.45 -6.04 -5.95
C TYR A 122 0.48 -4.91 -6.25
N ARG A 123 0.94 -3.78 -6.80
CA ARG A 123 0.04 -2.65 -7.13
C ARG A 123 -1.11 -3.10 -8.02
N ALA A 124 -0.84 -3.90 -9.05
CA ALA A 124 -1.87 -4.45 -9.94
C ALA A 124 -2.92 -5.30 -9.22
N ALA A 125 -2.56 -6.01 -8.15
CA ALA A 125 -3.47 -6.85 -7.39
C ALA A 125 -4.45 -6.05 -6.50
N THR A 126 -4.19 -4.75 -6.29
CA THR A 126 -5.05 -3.90 -5.46
C THR A 126 -6.33 -3.42 -6.17
N GLY A 127 -6.59 -3.86 -7.40
CA GLY A 127 -7.82 -3.55 -8.13
C GLY A 127 -7.88 -4.22 -9.49
N THR A 128 -9.08 -4.28 -10.05
CA THR A 128 -9.35 -4.96 -11.33
C THR A 128 -9.21 -4.03 -12.54
N GLN A 129 -9.08 -2.71 -12.34
CA GLN A 129 -8.92 -1.75 -13.43
C GLN A 129 -7.46 -1.66 -13.88
N SER A 130 -7.23 -1.50 -15.19
CA SER A 130 -5.89 -1.52 -15.81
C SER A 130 -4.94 -0.43 -15.31
N PHE A 131 -5.46 0.75 -14.98
CA PHE A 131 -4.66 1.89 -14.50
C PHE A 131 -4.07 1.73 -13.09
N VAL A 132 -4.54 0.74 -12.34
CA VAL A 132 -4.13 0.53 -10.93
C VAL A 132 -2.63 0.27 -10.80
N LYS A 133 -2.06 -0.47 -11.74
CA LYS A 133 -0.61 -0.78 -11.80
C LYS A 133 0.28 0.44 -12.11
N ASP A 134 -0.30 1.48 -12.73
CA ASP A 134 0.43 2.66 -13.18
C ASP A 134 0.53 3.74 -12.09
N ALA A 135 -0.30 3.65 -11.04
CA ALA A 135 -0.22 4.55 -9.89
C ALA A 135 1.13 4.38 -9.15
N ALA A 136 1.67 5.45 -8.60
CA ALA A 136 2.91 5.41 -7.83
C ALA A 136 2.78 4.51 -6.60
N VAL A 137 1.64 4.59 -5.91
CA VAL A 137 1.26 3.73 -4.78
C VAL A 137 -0.23 3.44 -4.81
N ASN A 138 -0.63 2.31 -4.21
CA ASN A 138 -2.03 2.04 -3.92
C ASN A 138 -2.21 1.84 -2.41
N LEU A 139 -3.13 2.59 -1.83
CA LEU A 139 -3.57 2.43 -0.46
C LEU A 139 -4.71 1.40 -0.44
N VAL A 140 -4.64 0.44 0.48
CA VAL A 140 -5.72 -0.54 0.73
C VAL A 140 -6.17 -0.35 2.16
N TYR A 141 -7.45 -0.02 2.34
CA TYR A 141 -8.05 0.22 3.65
C TYR A 141 -8.62 -1.09 4.17
N VAL A 142 -8.03 -1.57 5.26
CA VAL A 142 -8.39 -2.83 5.92
C VAL A 142 -8.93 -2.54 7.29
N SER A 143 -10.15 -2.96 7.57
CA SER A 143 -10.75 -2.90 8.90
C SER A 143 -10.47 -4.18 9.67
N ASP A 144 -10.22 -4.04 10.95
CA ASP A 144 -10.15 -5.13 11.92
C ASP A 144 -11.38 -5.09 12.82
N LEU A 145 -12.37 -5.93 12.52
CA LEU A 145 -13.64 -5.97 13.23
C LEU A 145 -13.51 -6.45 14.68
N SER A 146 -12.38 -7.02 15.09
CA SER A 146 -12.13 -7.35 16.50
C SER A 146 -12.01 -6.11 17.39
N LYS A 147 -11.81 -4.93 16.80
CA LYS A 147 -11.68 -3.65 17.50
C LYS A 147 -13.02 -2.90 17.65
N THR A 148 -14.14 -3.47 17.20
CA THR A 148 -15.42 -2.78 17.18
C THR A 148 -16.29 -3.03 18.41
N ASP A 149 -15.66 -3.40 19.55
CA ASP A 149 -16.29 -3.56 20.87
C ASP A 149 -17.57 -4.42 20.90
N GLY A 150 -17.64 -5.44 20.02
CA GLY A 150 -18.80 -6.32 19.92
C GLY A 150 -20.05 -5.68 19.30
N ALA A 151 -19.89 -4.55 18.59
CA ALA A 151 -20.99 -3.95 17.83
C ALA A 151 -21.63 -4.99 16.89
N ALA A 152 -22.96 -4.88 16.68
CA ALA A 152 -23.64 -5.71 15.69
C ALA A 152 -22.92 -5.61 14.34
N SER A 153 -22.79 -6.72 13.61
CA SER A 153 -22.00 -6.78 12.38
C SER A 153 -22.42 -5.73 11.34
N SER A 154 -23.73 -5.46 11.22
CA SER A 154 -24.29 -4.42 10.35
C SER A 154 -23.83 -3.02 10.71
N ASP A 155 -23.81 -2.68 12.02
CA ASP A 155 -23.42 -1.37 12.51
C ASP A 155 -21.90 -1.19 12.38
N ALA A 156 -21.12 -2.21 12.73
CA ALA A 156 -19.68 -2.22 12.55
C ALA A 156 -19.29 -2.01 11.07
N GLU A 157 -19.97 -2.68 10.13
CA GLU A 157 -19.73 -2.52 8.69
C GLU A 157 -20.10 -1.11 8.21
N MET A 158 -21.22 -0.55 8.67
CA MET A 158 -21.65 0.81 8.32
C MET A 158 -20.65 1.85 8.82
N TYR A 159 -20.28 1.80 10.11
CA TYR A 159 -19.32 2.74 10.69
C TYR A 159 -17.94 2.63 10.05
N THR A 160 -17.44 1.42 9.86
CA THR A 160 -16.16 1.19 9.17
C THR A 160 -16.15 1.75 7.75
N ALA A 161 -17.25 1.58 7.00
CA ALA A 161 -17.36 2.14 5.66
C ALA A 161 -17.34 3.68 5.69
N ALA A 162 -18.00 4.30 6.67
CA ALA A 162 -17.96 5.75 6.89
C ALA A 162 -16.55 6.23 7.26
N ASP A 163 -15.89 5.54 8.20
CA ASP A 163 -14.53 5.88 8.66
C ASP A 163 -13.52 5.79 7.51
N VAL A 164 -13.60 4.75 6.68
CA VAL A 164 -12.79 4.64 5.46
C VAL A 164 -13.12 5.76 4.47
N GLY A 165 -14.37 6.18 4.37
CA GLY A 165 -14.78 7.33 3.55
C GLY A 165 -14.11 8.64 4.02
N PHE A 166 -14.03 8.89 5.31
CA PHE A 166 -13.33 10.05 5.88
C PHE A 166 -11.82 10.00 5.59
N ILE A 167 -11.19 8.84 5.76
CA ILE A 167 -9.77 8.64 5.44
C ILE A 167 -9.51 8.88 3.95
N ALA A 168 -10.33 8.29 3.08
CA ALA A 168 -10.20 8.43 1.64
C ALA A 168 -10.41 9.88 1.16
N GLN A 169 -11.32 10.63 1.81
CA GLN A 169 -11.53 12.04 1.51
C GLN A 169 -10.31 12.88 1.91
N ASN A 170 -9.68 12.60 3.06
CA ASN A 170 -8.43 13.26 3.43
C ASN A 170 -7.33 13.06 2.37
N VAL A 171 -7.21 11.85 1.84
CA VAL A 171 -6.29 11.54 0.72
C VAL A 171 -6.64 12.35 -0.52
N TYR A 172 -7.94 12.46 -0.88
CA TYR A 172 -8.36 13.28 -2.00
C TYR A 172 -7.97 14.76 -1.82
N LEU A 173 -8.20 15.31 -0.64
CA LEU A 173 -7.89 16.71 -0.34
C LEU A 173 -6.37 16.96 -0.36
N TYR A 174 -5.60 16.07 0.25
CA TYR A 174 -4.14 16.13 0.20
C TYR A 174 -3.63 16.09 -1.25
N CYS A 175 -4.11 15.12 -2.04
CA CYS A 175 -3.71 15.00 -3.45
C CYS A 175 -4.08 16.25 -4.27
N ALA A 176 -5.26 16.83 -4.05
CA ALA A 176 -5.68 18.06 -4.73
C ALA A 176 -4.81 19.25 -4.32
N SER A 177 -4.38 19.34 -3.05
CA SER A 177 -3.45 20.36 -2.57
C SER A 177 -2.07 20.24 -3.22
N GLU A 178 -1.57 19.01 -3.35
CA GLU A 178 -0.19 18.74 -3.80
C GLU A 178 -0.09 18.48 -5.31
N GLY A 179 -1.18 18.62 -6.08
CA GLY A 179 -1.18 18.37 -7.52
C GLY A 179 -1.02 16.89 -7.90
N LEU A 180 -1.40 15.98 -7.01
CA LEU A 180 -1.38 14.54 -7.26
C LEU A 180 -2.71 14.06 -7.84
N ALA A 181 -2.64 12.99 -8.62
CA ALA A 181 -3.79 12.23 -9.11
C ALA A 181 -4.20 11.17 -8.09
N THR A 182 -5.51 11.00 -7.88
CA THR A 182 -6.02 9.95 -7.00
C THR A 182 -7.43 9.51 -7.38
N VAL A 183 -7.77 8.25 -7.07
CA VAL A 183 -9.12 7.71 -7.18
C VAL A 183 -9.34 6.59 -6.16
N VAL A 184 -10.41 6.71 -5.37
CA VAL A 184 -10.90 5.62 -4.51
C VAL A 184 -11.76 4.66 -5.33
N ARG A 185 -11.73 3.36 -4.98
CA ARG A 185 -12.42 2.30 -5.74
C ARG A 185 -12.75 1.09 -4.86
N ALA A 186 -13.86 0.42 -5.21
CA ALA A 186 -14.29 -0.83 -4.58
C ALA A 186 -13.98 -2.07 -5.43
N SER A 187 -13.64 -1.88 -6.73
CA SER A 187 -13.36 -2.96 -7.68
C SER A 187 -12.00 -3.63 -7.37
N VAL A 188 -12.02 -4.56 -6.42
CA VAL A 188 -10.88 -5.33 -5.91
C VAL A 188 -11.30 -6.78 -5.81
N ASP A 189 -10.44 -7.71 -6.24
CA ASP A 189 -10.58 -9.12 -5.86
C ASP A 189 -10.16 -9.27 -4.39
N LYS A 190 -11.13 -9.00 -3.49
CA LYS A 190 -10.88 -8.98 -2.05
C LYS A 190 -10.37 -10.32 -1.50
N PRO A 191 -10.89 -11.50 -1.91
CA PRO A 191 -10.38 -12.79 -1.45
C PRO A 191 -8.91 -13.04 -1.83
N ALA A 192 -8.55 -12.79 -3.10
CA ALA A 192 -7.18 -12.97 -3.58
C ALA A 192 -6.21 -12.00 -2.90
N LEU A 193 -6.61 -10.73 -2.77
CA LEU A 193 -5.77 -9.72 -2.12
C LEU A 193 -5.63 -9.99 -0.61
N ALA A 194 -6.68 -10.41 0.08
CA ALA A 194 -6.62 -10.77 1.51
C ALA A 194 -5.62 -11.89 1.77
N LYS A 195 -5.57 -12.91 0.90
CA LYS A 195 -4.57 -13.99 0.95
C LYS A 195 -3.15 -13.44 0.77
N THR A 196 -2.94 -12.56 -0.21
CA THR A 196 -1.65 -11.91 -0.47
C THR A 196 -1.18 -11.10 0.72
N LEU A 197 -2.08 -10.34 1.35
CA LEU A 197 -1.81 -9.50 2.52
C LEU A 197 -1.75 -10.30 3.82
N LYS A 198 -2.04 -11.61 3.79
CA LYS A 198 -2.08 -12.51 4.97
C LYS A 198 -3.05 -12.00 6.04
N LEU A 199 -4.19 -11.47 5.63
CA LEU A 199 -5.18 -10.93 6.54
C LEU A 199 -5.79 -12.00 7.44
N GLN A 200 -6.07 -11.61 8.68
CA GLN A 200 -6.74 -12.48 9.65
C GLN A 200 -8.25 -12.59 9.33
N PRO A 201 -8.95 -13.64 9.83
CA PRO A 201 -10.37 -13.86 9.51
C PRO A 201 -11.30 -12.70 9.87
N GLN A 202 -10.97 -11.90 10.89
CA GLN A 202 -11.74 -10.72 11.30
C GLN A 202 -11.41 -9.47 10.48
N GLN A 203 -10.35 -9.49 9.66
CA GLN A 203 -9.94 -8.35 8.85
C GLN A 203 -10.67 -8.33 7.51
N ARG A 204 -11.09 -7.14 7.08
CA ARG A 204 -11.86 -6.93 5.84
C ARG A 204 -11.26 -5.81 5.02
N ILE A 205 -11.03 -6.05 3.73
CA ILE A 205 -10.71 -5.00 2.76
C ILE A 205 -12.00 -4.22 2.48
N ILE A 206 -12.01 -2.94 2.74
CA ILE A 206 -13.16 -2.07 2.52
C ILE A 206 -13.07 -1.44 1.14
N LEU A 207 -12.08 -0.57 0.93
CA LEU A 207 -11.80 0.13 -0.33
C LEU A 207 -10.30 0.11 -0.62
N ALA A 208 -9.94 0.51 -1.83
CA ALA A 208 -8.57 0.84 -2.19
C ALA A 208 -8.52 2.21 -2.88
N GLN A 209 -7.36 2.87 -2.86
CA GLN A 209 -7.18 4.20 -3.46
C GLN A 209 -5.82 4.28 -4.15
N SER A 210 -5.84 4.60 -5.44
CA SER A 210 -4.62 4.83 -6.22
C SER A 210 -4.16 6.26 -6.05
N VAL A 211 -2.84 6.48 -5.89
CA VAL A 211 -2.21 7.79 -5.79
C VAL A 211 -0.95 7.82 -6.64
N GLY A 212 -0.75 8.90 -7.38
CA GLY A 212 0.43 9.10 -8.21
C GLY A 212 0.46 10.50 -8.82
N TYR A 213 1.41 10.75 -9.70
CA TYR A 213 1.42 11.98 -10.48
C TYR A 213 0.38 11.89 -11.62
N PRO A 214 -0.30 12.98 -11.98
CA PRO A 214 -1.17 12.98 -13.14
C PRO A 214 -0.38 12.76 -14.43
N LYS A 215 -0.98 12.06 -15.39
CA LYS A 215 -0.44 11.97 -16.75
C LYS A 215 -0.52 13.35 -17.38
N LYS A 216 0.60 13.82 -17.92
CA LYS A 216 0.70 15.06 -18.69
C LYS A 216 0.14 14.87 -20.08
#